data_e92f42ace682066e82e5de81ec6a9efd
#
_entry.id   e92f42ace682066e82e5de81ec6a9efd
#
_cell.length_a   1.000
_cell.length_b   1.000
_cell.length_c   1.000
_cell.angle_alpha   90.00
_cell.angle_beta   90.00
_cell.angle_gamma   90.00
#
_symmetry.space_group_name_H-M   'P 1'
#
loop_
_entity.id
_entity.type
_entity.pdbx_description
1 polymer ?
#
loop_
_entity_poly.entity_id
_entity_poly.type
_entity_poly.pdbx_seq_one_letter_code
_entity_poly.pdbx_strand_id
1 'polypeptide(L)'
;MLLGLSPVRISFAGGGTDMPEYYEKHGGIVITSTINHFTYVIVNKRKDDKFQIFSPDFETHSIAEKINNLSLKKGTELPVSIIKFLNYKKGMNLILSSDVPPRSGLGSSSSLAVNLINVISYLKGSKITKSEIADSSHHVARNILNWPLG
;
A
#
# COMPACT_ATOMS: atom_id res chain seq x y z
N MET A 1 -4.82 -18.66 -4.77
CA MET A 1 -4.86 -17.26 -5.25
C MET A 1 -5.70 -16.45 -4.29
N LEU A 2 -5.28 -15.24 -3.94
CA LEU A 2 -6.00 -14.28 -3.11
C LEU A 2 -6.07 -12.96 -3.87
N LEU A 3 -7.24 -12.34 -3.88
CA LEU A 3 -7.49 -11.03 -4.48
C LEU A 3 -7.92 -10.06 -3.38
N GLY A 4 -7.19 -8.97 -3.23
CA GLY A 4 -7.55 -7.82 -2.42
C GLY A 4 -8.06 -6.68 -3.29
N LEU A 5 -9.13 -6.02 -2.85
CA LEU A 5 -9.67 -4.81 -3.46
C LEU A 5 -9.76 -3.72 -2.40
N SER A 6 -9.36 -2.51 -2.76
CA SER A 6 -9.54 -1.33 -1.91
C SER A 6 -9.96 -0.15 -2.78
N PRO A 7 -11.04 0.57 -2.43
CA PRO A 7 -11.47 1.73 -3.20
C PRO A 7 -10.48 2.88 -3.08
N VAL A 8 -10.37 3.69 -4.12
CA VAL A 8 -9.73 5.00 -4.04
C VAL A 8 -10.76 6.04 -3.58
N ARG A 9 -10.32 7.28 -3.34
CA ARG A 9 -11.17 8.33 -2.77
C ARG A 9 -11.02 9.67 -3.49
N ILE A 10 -12.06 10.48 -3.44
CA ILE A 10 -12.04 11.90 -3.78
C ILE A 10 -12.03 12.70 -2.48
N SER A 11 -11.16 13.70 -2.39
CA SER A 11 -11.20 14.73 -1.34
C SER A 11 -11.89 15.96 -1.90
N PHE A 12 -13.03 16.34 -1.31
CA PHE A 12 -13.82 17.49 -1.76
C PHE A 12 -13.33 18.79 -1.12
N ALA A 13 -12.87 18.73 0.11
CA ALA A 13 -12.39 19.88 0.86
C ALA A 13 -11.43 19.47 1.98
N GLY A 14 -10.63 20.42 2.44
CA GLY A 14 -9.76 20.29 3.61
C GLY A 14 -8.42 19.63 3.34
N GLY A 15 -8.10 19.26 2.10
CA GLY A 15 -6.79 18.69 1.77
C GLY A 15 -5.65 19.59 2.21
N GLY A 16 -4.65 19.00 2.87
CA GLY A 16 -3.53 19.73 3.48
C GLY A 16 -3.77 20.11 4.95
N THR A 17 -5.02 20.24 5.40
CA THR A 17 -5.30 20.43 6.84
C THR A 17 -5.14 19.16 7.65
N ASP A 18 -4.98 18.01 6.99
CA ASP A 18 -4.66 16.69 7.50
C ASP A 18 -3.16 16.42 7.65
N MET A 19 -2.32 17.38 7.27
CA MET A 19 -0.87 17.30 7.50
C MET A 19 -0.54 17.64 8.95
N PRO A 20 0.33 16.85 9.64
CA PRO A 20 0.70 17.12 11.04
C PRO A 20 1.19 18.54 11.28
N GLU A 21 1.98 19.07 10.36
CA GLU A 21 2.53 20.43 10.43
C GLU A 21 1.45 21.50 10.52
N TYR A 22 0.23 21.18 10.07
CA TYR A 22 -0.94 22.07 10.14
C TYR A 22 -1.86 21.71 11.30
N TYR A 23 -2.34 20.46 11.38
CA TYR A 23 -3.40 20.11 12.35
C TYR A 23 -2.93 20.16 13.81
N GLU A 24 -1.64 19.96 14.09
CA GLU A 24 -1.11 20.09 15.44
C GLU A 24 -1.22 21.52 16.00
N LYS A 25 -1.27 22.52 15.13
CA LYS A 25 -1.35 23.94 15.52
C LYS A 25 -2.75 24.52 15.37
N HIS A 26 -3.47 24.10 14.35
CA HIS A 26 -4.71 24.76 13.92
C HIS A 26 -5.92 23.82 13.93
N GLY A 27 -5.73 22.54 14.23
CA GLY A 27 -6.73 21.51 13.95
C GLY A 27 -6.87 21.28 12.45
N GLY A 28 -7.52 20.19 12.06
CA GLY A 28 -7.76 19.86 10.65
C GLY A 28 -9.11 19.20 10.45
N ILE A 29 -9.68 19.39 9.27
CA ILE A 29 -10.90 18.72 8.87
C ILE A 29 -10.85 18.45 7.37
N VAL A 30 -11.23 17.23 6.98
CA VAL A 30 -11.31 16.82 5.57
C VAL A 30 -12.68 16.23 5.27
N ILE A 31 -13.18 16.48 4.07
CA ILE A 31 -14.41 15.87 3.55
C ILE A 31 -14.01 15.00 2.37
N THR A 32 -14.17 13.70 2.53
CA THR A 32 -13.79 12.73 1.50
C THR A 32 -14.91 11.70 1.27
N SER A 33 -14.90 11.08 0.10
CA SER A 33 -15.74 9.91 -0.19
C SER A 33 -14.98 8.91 -1.03
N THR A 34 -15.20 7.64 -0.78
CA THR A 34 -14.75 6.58 -1.68
C THR A 34 -15.55 6.61 -2.98
N ILE A 35 -14.92 6.17 -4.06
CA ILE A 35 -15.53 6.07 -5.38
C ILE A 35 -15.40 4.64 -5.92
N ASN A 36 -16.17 4.31 -6.97
CA ASN A 36 -16.19 2.99 -7.58
C ASN A 36 -15.00 2.78 -8.55
N HIS A 37 -13.79 3.05 -8.05
CA HIS A 37 -12.51 2.71 -8.67
C HIS A 37 -11.60 2.10 -7.60
N PHE A 38 -10.82 1.11 -7.97
CA PHE A 38 -10.14 0.26 -7.02
C PHE A 38 -8.64 0.13 -7.30
N THR A 39 -7.90 -0.21 -6.26
CA THR A 39 -6.59 -0.84 -6.36
C THR A 39 -6.73 -2.34 -6.15
N TYR A 40 -5.96 -3.10 -6.89
CA TYR A 40 -5.98 -4.55 -6.92
C TYR A 40 -4.66 -5.12 -6.43
N VAL A 41 -4.74 -6.09 -5.54
CA VAL A 41 -3.58 -6.85 -5.03
C VAL A 41 -3.87 -8.32 -5.25
N ILE A 42 -3.18 -8.94 -6.19
CA ILE A 42 -3.32 -10.37 -6.48
C ILE A 42 -2.10 -11.10 -5.95
N VAL A 43 -2.32 -12.10 -5.10
CA VAL A 43 -1.25 -12.90 -4.49
C VAL A 43 -1.44 -14.37 -4.78
N ASN A 44 -0.38 -15.00 -5.25
CA ASN A 44 -0.22 -16.45 -5.30
C ASN A 44 0.93 -16.86 -4.36
N LYS A 45 0.63 -17.70 -3.36
CA LYS A 45 1.67 -18.29 -2.51
C LYS A 45 2.56 -19.20 -3.36
N ARG A 46 3.87 -19.12 -3.12
CA ARG A 46 4.84 -20.01 -3.71
C ARG A 46 5.21 -21.13 -2.73
N LYS A 47 5.74 -22.23 -3.25
CA LYS A 47 6.30 -23.33 -2.45
C LYS A 47 7.76 -23.11 -2.07
N ASP A 48 8.42 -22.20 -2.79
CA ASP A 48 9.77 -21.72 -2.53
C ASP A 48 9.73 -20.35 -1.83
N ASP A 49 10.86 -19.83 -1.40
CA ASP A 49 10.96 -18.54 -0.70
C ASP A 49 11.13 -17.34 -1.64
N LYS A 50 10.96 -17.56 -2.95
CA LYS A 50 11.16 -16.51 -3.96
C LYS A 50 10.03 -15.49 -3.95
N PHE A 51 10.39 -14.25 -4.17
CA PHE A 51 9.45 -13.14 -4.34
C PHE A 51 9.47 -12.67 -5.79
N GLN A 52 8.29 -12.50 -6.35
CA GLN A 52 8.10 -11.93 -7.67
C GLN A 52 7.01 -10.87 -7.58
N ILE A 53 7.37 -9.61 -7.86
CA ILE A 53 6.45 -8.47 -7.77
C ILE A 53 6.34 -7.87 -9.16
N PHE A 54 5.11 -7.75 -9.65
CA PHE A 54 4.78 -7.17 -10.94
C PHE A 54 3.82 -6.00 -10.74
N SER A 55 4.23 -4.82 -11.20
CA SER A 55 3.47 -3.57 -11.14
C SER A 55 3.35 -2.98 -12.56
N PRO A 56 2.31 -3.37 -13.32
CA PRO A 56 2.11 -2.94 -14.70
C PRO A 56 2.04 -1.42 -14.84
N ASP A 57 1.35 -0.75 -13.91
CA ASP A 57 1.13 0.70 -13.93
C ASP A 57 2.45 1.51 -13.86
N PHE A 58 3.54 0.87 -13.43
CA PHE A 58 4.89 1.43 -13.39
C PHE A 58 5.87 0.70 -14.33
N GLU A 59 5.38 -0.23 -15.14
CA GLU A 59 6.19 -1.07 -16.04
C GLU A 59 7.35 -1.76 -15.31
N THR A 60 7.11 -2.14 -14.04
CA THR A 60 8.16 -2.63 -13.15
C THR A 60 7.92 -4.08 -12.76
N HIS A 61 9.01 -4.85 -12.83
CA HIS A 61 9.08 -6.23 -12.38
C HIS A 61 10.29 -6.43 -11.47
N SER A 62 10.10 -7.05 -10.31
CA SER A 62 11.16 -7.39 -9.36
C SER A 62 11.10 -8.86 -9.00
N ILE A 63 12.25 -9.52 -9.03
CA ILE A 63 12.42 -10.91 -8.61
C ILE A 63 13.53 -10.97 -7.56
N ALA A 64 13.33 -11.74 -6.51
CA ALA A 64 14.35 -12.02 -5.51
C ALA A 64 14.18 -13.40 -4.90
N GLU A 65 15.29 -14.06 -4.56
CA GLU A 65 15.30 -15.36 -3.91
C GLU A 65 14.80 -15.29 -2.45
N LYS A 66 14.96 -14.13 -1.80
CA LYS A 66 14.51 -13.85 -0.42
C LYS A 66 14.08 -12.41 -0.28
N ILE A 67 13.25 -12.13 0.72
CA ILE A 67 12.73 -10.78 1.01
C ILE A 67 13.85 -9.73 1.16
N ASN A 68 14.97 -10.09 1.76
CA ASN A 68 16.07 -9.15 2.00
C ASN A 68 16.77 -8.72 0.69
N ASN A 69 16.67 -9.53 -0.36
CA ASN A 69 17.27 -9.25 -1.66
C ASN A 69 16.34 -8.40 -2.57
N LEU A 70 15.11 -8.11 -2.12
CA LEU A 70 14.23 -7.20 -2.84
C LEU A 70 14.75 -5.77 -2.74
N SER A 71 15.05 -5.19 -3.90
CA SER A 71 15.46 -3.79 -4.01
C SER A 71 14.26 -2.86 -4.04
N LEU A 72 14.44 -1.65 -3.50
CA LEU A 72 13.47 -0.57 -3.64
C LEU A 72 13.66 0.07 -5.01
N LYS A 73 12.82 -0.32 -5.97
CA LYS A 73 12.77 0.27 -7.31
C LYS A 73 11.49 1.07 -7.46
N LYS A 74 11.50 2.06 -8.33
CA LYS A 74 10.30 2.83 -8.67
C LYS A 74 9.14 1.88 -9.00
N GLY A 75 8.01 2.07 -8.33
CA GLY A 75 6.82 1.22 -8.48
C GLY A 75 6.80 -0.04 -7.61
N THR A 76 7.90 -0.39 -6.94
CA THR A 76 7.95 -1.52 -5.99
C THR A 76 8.36 -1.12 -4.59
N GLU A 77 8.64 0.17 -4.34
CA GLU A 77 9.04 0.67 -3.02
C GLU A 77 7.99 0.36 -1.95
N LEU A 78 6.73 0.67 -2.27
CA LEU A 78 5.62 0.49 -1.34
C LEU A 78 5.39 -1.00 -0.99
N PRO A 79 5.19 -1.91 -1.96
CA PRO A 79 4.99 -3.32 -1.63
C PRO A 79 6.19 -3.96 -0.93
N VAL A 80 7.40 -3.62 -1.33
CA VAL A 80 8.62 -4.15 -0.69
C VAL A 80 8.72 -3.67 0.76
N SER A 81 8.46 -2.38 1.02
CA SER A 81 8.48 -1.82 2.38
C SER A 81 7.41 -2.44 3.27
N ILE A 82 6.20 -2.65 2.76
CA ILE A 82 5.10 -3.29 3.51
C ILE A 82 5.43 -4.76 3.81
N ILE A 83 5.94 -5.52 2.85
CA ILE A 83 6.31 -6.92 3.05
C ILE A 83 7.40 -7.02 4.15
N LYS A 84 8.42 -6.14 4.10
CA LYS A 84 9.49 -6.06 5.11
C LYS A 84 8.94 -5.63 6.47
N PHE A 85 8.14 -4.57 6.53
CA PHE A 85 7.51 -4.07 7.75
C PHE A 85 6.68 -5.15 8.46
N LEU A 86 5.86 -5.87 7.71
CA LEU A 86 5.06 -6.98 8.23
C LEU A 86 5.88 -8.25 8.49
N ASN A 87 7.17 -8.25 8.19
CA ASN A 87 8.08 -9.40 8.34
C ASN A 87 7.52 -10.69 7.71
N TYR A 88 6.97 -10.58 6.50
CA TYR A 88 6.46 -11.73 5.76
C TYR A 88 7.59 -12.39 4.97
N LYS A 89 7.91 -13.65 5.30
CA LYS A 89 9.12 -14.34 4.79
C LYS A 89 8.82 -15.42 3.75
N LYS A 90 7.55 -15.81 3.57
CA LYS A 90 7.18 -16.87 2.62
C LYS A 90 7.11 -16.31 1.20
N GLY A 91 7.62 -17.08 0.25
CA GLY A 91 7.61 -16.69 -1.16
C GLY A 91 6.20 -16.42 -1.72
N MET A 92 6.12 -15.43 -2.60
CA MET A 92 4.86 -15.07 -3.27
C MET A 92 5.10 -14.50 -4.67
N ASN A 93 4.10 -14.66 -5.53
CA ASN A 93 3.91 -13.85 -6.71
C ASN A 93 2.87 -12.79 -6.36
N LEU A 94 3.22 -11.53 -6.56
CA LEU A 94 2.41 -10.36 -6.25
C LEU A 94 2.21 -9.55 -7.52
N ILE A 95 0.95 -9.30 -7.88
CA ILE A 95 0.57 -8.43 -9.00
C ILE A 95 -0.23 -7.28 -8.42
N LEU A 96 0.14 -6.07 -8.80
CA LEU A 96 -0.48 -4.81 -8.37
C LEU A 96 -1.08 -4.12 -9.58
N SER A 97 -2.28 -3.59 -9.45
CA SER A 97 -2.91 -2.80 -10.50
C SER A 97 -3.88 -1.78 -9.89
N SER A 98 -4.25 -0.77 -10.68
CA SER A 98 -5.18 0.27 -10.28
C SER A 98 -6.07 0.69 -11.46
N ASP A 99 -7.36 0.98 -11.17
CA ASP A 99 -8.28 1.56 -12.15
C ASP A 99 -7.93 3.02 -12.49
N VAL A 100 -7.09 3.65 -11.69
CA VAL A 100 -6.72 5.05 -11.85
C VAL A 100 -5.22 5.19 -12.05
N PRO A 101 -4.78 6.12 -12.90
CA PRO A 101 -3.36 6.28 -13.17
C PRO A 101 -2.60 6.74 -11.92
N PRO A 102 -1.31 6.40 -11.81
CA PRO A 102 -0.45 6.94 -10.77
C PRO A 102 -0.46 8.47 -10.76
N ARG A 103 -0.41 9.06 -9.55
CA ARG A 103 -0.41 10.53 -9.34
C ARG A 103 -1.70 11.24 -9.77
N SER A 104 -2.81 10.54 -9.85
CA SER A 104 -4.13 11.11 -10.15
C SER A 104 -4.71 12.01 -9.04
N GLY A 105 -4.10 12.05 -7.86
CA GLY A 105 -4.67 12.74 -6.68
C GLY A 105 -5.79 11.96 -5.96
N LEU A 106 -6.15 10.77 -6.46
CA LEU A 106 -7.26 9.96 -5.94
C LEU A 106 -6.87 9.03 -4.79
N GLY A 107 -5.65 9.17 -4.24
CA GLY A 107 -5.18 8.39 -3.10
C GLY A 107 -4.86 6.93 -3.42
N SER A 108 -4.52 6.61 -4.67
CA SER A 108 -4.22 5.25 -5.10
C SER A 108 -3.09 4.60 -4.30
N SER A 109 -2.03 5.35 -3.95
CA SER A 109 -0.92 4.81 -3.15
C SER A 109 -1.37 4.41 -1.74
N SER A 110 -2.17 5.23 -1.07
CA SER A 110 -2.71 4.92 0.27
C SER A 110 -3.71 3.76 0.21
N SER A 111 -4.58 3.74 -0.79
CA SER A 111 -5.49 2.62 -1.04
C SER A 111 -4.73 1.31 -1.27
N LEU A 112 -3.67 1.35 -2.08
CA LEU A 112 -2.81 0.19 -2.33
C LEU A 112 -2.08 -0.27 -1.06
N ALA A 113 -1.60 0.66 -0.21
CA ALA A 113 -0.95 0.33 1.05
C ALA A 113 -1.91 -0.39 2.00
N VAL A 114 -3.11 0.14 2.19
CA VAL A 114 -4.18 -0.48 3.00
C VAL A 114 -4.51 -1.88 2.49
N ASN A 115 -4.66 -2.03 1.17
CA ASN A 115 -4.95 -3.31 0.53
C ASN A 115 -3.83 -4.34 0.76
N LEU A 116 -2.57 -3.94 0.53
CA LEU A 116 -1.39 -4.79 0.75
C LEU A 116 -1.27 -5.25 2.20
N ILE A 117 -1.42 -4.33 3.17
CA ILE A 117 -1.32 -4.66 4.60
C ILE A 117 -2.41 -5.67 4.96
N ASN A 118 -3.64 -5.45 4.52
CA ASN A 118 -4.76 -6.36 4.78
C ASN A 118 -4.50 -7.76 4.20
N VAL A 119 -4.12 -7.82 2.92
CA VAL A 119 -3.85 -9.08 2.21
C VAL A 119 -2.69 -9.86 2.85
N ILE A 120 -1.58 -9.19 3.17
CA ILE A 120 -0.41 -9.84 3.77
C ILE A 120 -0.69 -10.27 5.20
N SER A 121 -1.41 -9.48 5.98
CA SER A 121 -1.85 -9.86 7.34
C SER A 121 -2.75 -11.09 7.30
N TYR A 122 -3.68 -11.16 6.37
CA TYR A 122 -4.51 -12.34 6.15
C TYR A 122 -3.65 -13.58 5.80
N LEU A 123 -2.64 -13.43 4.94
CA LEU A 123 -1.72 -14.52 4.58
C LEU A 123 -0.89 -15.02 5.75
N LYS A 124 -0.59 -14.14 6.72
CA LYS A 124 0.07 -14.48 7.99
C LYS A 124 -0.86 -15.18 8.98
N GLY A 125 -2.16 -15.12 8.78
CA GLY A 125 -3.16 -15.54 9.75
C GLY A 125 -3.31 -14.56 10.93
N SER A 126 -2.85 -13.33 10.76
CA SER A 126 -2.97 -12.27 11.78
C SER A 126 -4.33 -11.61 11.69
N LYS A 127 -5.00 -11.45 12.82
CA LYS A 127 -6.18 -10.58 12.93
C LYS A 127 -5.68 -9.13 13.08
N ILE A 128 -6.15 -8.25 12.22
CA ILE A 128 -5.80 -6.84 12.21
C ILE A 128 -7.07 -6.00 12.05
N THR A 129 -7.22 -4.97 12.84
CA THR A 129 -8.36 -4.04 12.78
C THR A 129 -8.18 -3.02 11.67
N LYS A 130 -9.27 -2.36 11.27
CA LYS A 130 -9.21 -1.29 10.25
C LYS A 130 -8.32 -0.12 10.70
N SER A 131 -8.34 0.23 11.99
CA SER A 131 -7.48 1.28 12.55
C SER A 131 -6.00 0.90 12.44
N GLU A 132 -5.64 -0.31 12.88
CA GLU A 132 -4.25 -0.79 12.78
C GLU A 132 -3.74 -0.86 11.34
N ILE A 133 -4.63 -1.18 10.37
CA ILE A 133 -4.27 -1.14 8.94
C ILE A 133 -3.97 0.31 8.52
N ALA A 134 -4.84 1.26 8.91
CA ALA A 134 -4.65 2.68 8.58
C ALA A 134 -3.36 3.23 9.19
N ASP A 135 -3.13 2.99 10.49
CA ASP A 135 -1.93 3.42 11.21
C ASP A 135 -0.65 2.82 10.59
N SER A 136 -0.68 1.53 10.26
CA SER A 136 0.43 0.84 9.60
C SER A 136 0.70 1.41 8.21
N SER A 137 -0.35 1.70 7.44
CA SER A 137 -0.25 2.30 6.11
C SER A 137 0.41 3.68 6.18
N HIS A 138 -0.06 4.52 7.10
CA HIS A 138 0.48 5.85 7.33
C HIS A 138 1.95 5.77 7.80
N HIS A 139 2.25 4.88 8.75
CA HIS A 139 3.63 4.67 9.24
C HIS A 139 4.59 4.27 8.12
N VAL A 140 4.22 3.31 7.27
CA VAL A 140 5.07 2.89 6.15
C VAL A 140 5.29 4.05 5.17
N ALA A 141 4.25 4.77 4.84
CA ALA A 141 4.34 5.85 3.86
C ALA A 141 5.17 7.05 4.38
N ARG A 142 4.89 7.53 5.59
CA ARG A 142 5.60 8.70 6.16
C ARG A 142 6.96 8.37 6.74
N ASN A 143 7.05 7.33 7.56
CA ASN A 143 8.24 7.09 8.37
C ASN A 143 9.26 6.19 7.67
N ILE A 144 8.80 5.28 6.80
CA ILE A 144 9.72 4.36 6.08
C ILE A 144 10.06 4.92 4.70
N LEU A 145 9.07 5.40 3.97
CA LEU A 145 9.25 5.91 2.60
C LEU A 145 9.48 7.43 2.52
N ASN A 146 9.27 8.14 3.64
CA ASN A 146 9.36 9.61 3.72
C ASN A 146 8.47 10.33 2.68
N TRP A 147 7.29 9.78 2.42
CA TRP A 147 6.34 10.42 1.51
C TRP A 147 5.56 11.53 2.23
N PRO A 148 5.34 12.69 1.58
CA PRO A 148 4.56 13.78 2.14
C PRO A 148 3.06 13.44 2.05
N LEU A 149 2.56 12.75 3.07
CA LEU A 149 1.14 12.36 3.18
C LEU A 149 0.54 12.93 4.46
N GLY A 150 -0.71 13.34 4.38
CA GLY A 150 -1.57 13.63 5.51
C GLY A 150 -2.34 12.42 6.00
#